data_929ab8c5620cb9a29004d2a67b2f6c50
#
_entry.id   929ab8c5620cb9a29004d2a67b2f6c50
#
_cell.length_a   1.000
_cell.length_b   1.000
_cell.length_c   1.000
_cell.angle_alpha   90.00
_cell.angle_beta   90.00
_cell.angle_gamma   90.00
#
_symmetry.space_group_name_H-M   'P 1'
#
loop_
_entity.id
_entity.type
_entity.pdbx_description
1 polymer ?
#
loop_
_entity_poly.entity_id
_entity_poly.type
_entity_poly.pdbx_seq_one_letter_code
_entity_poly.pdbx_strand_id
1 'polypeptide(L)' 'MRRIYVVVGELEDTDKVDSFDGAYPTMSRADERCGELEAEDDNHIWYWREVVLEEEGD' A
#
# COMPACT_ATOMS: atom_id res chain seq x y z
N MET A 1 -8.73 0.94 -18.26
CA MET A 1 -8.81 0.98 -16.80
C MET A 1 -7.79 0.05 -16.18
N ARG A 2 -7.02 0.56 -15.27
CA ARG A 2 -5.94 -0.19 -14.65
C ARG A 2 -6.02 -0.05 -13.14
N ARG A 3 -5.80 -1.15 -12.46
CA ARG A 3 -5.83 -1.14 -11.00
C ARG A 3 -4.44 -1.44 -10.47
N ILE A 4 -4.05 -0.66 -9.48
CA ILE A 4 -2.81 -0.92 -8.75
C ILE A 4 -3.13 -0.90 -7.27
N TYR A 5 -2.26 -1.48 -6.49
CA TYR A 5 -2.45 -1.60 -5.05
C TYR A 5 -1.25 -0.96 -4.38
N VAL A 6 -1.52 0.14 -3.70
CA VAL A 6 -0.48 0.97 -3.11
C VAL A 6 -0.32 0.59 -1.65
N VAL A 7 0.90 0.26 -1.25
CA VAL A 7 1.20 -0.11 0.13
C VAL A 7 1.72 1.10 0.87
N VAL A 8 1.03 1.43 1.96
CA VAL A 8 1.36 2.60 2.77
C VAL A 8 1.49 2.21 4.23
N GLY A 9 2.21 3.01 4.97
CA GLY A 9 2.40 2.85 6.40
C GLY A 9 1.83 4.03 7.15
N GLU A 10 1.08 3.74 8.19
CA GLU A 10 0.44 4.74 9.02
C GLU A 10 0.99 4.64 10.43
N LEU A 11 1.36 5.77 11.00
CA LEU A 11 1.85 5.78 12.38
C LEU A 11 0.73 5.44 13.34
N GLU A 12 1.00 4.52 14.26
CA GLU A 12 0.01 4.07 15.23
C GLU A 12 -0.56 5.21 16.06
N ASP A 13 0.30 6.13 16.46
CA ASP A 13 -0.09 7.19 17.39
C ASP A 13 -0.89 8.32 16.76
N THR A 14 -0.72 8.54 15.49
CA THR A 14 -1.26 9.74 14.86
C THR A 14 -2.29 9.47 13.77
N ASP A 15 -2.46 8.23 13.37
CA ASP A 15 -3.31 7.84 12.26
C ASP A 15 -2.94 8.58 10.97
N LYS A 16 -1.70 8.97 10.86
CA LYS A 16 -1.22 9.65 9.67
C LYS A 16 -0.39 8.74 8.81
N VAL A 17 -0.69 8.72 7.53
CA VAL A 17 0.12 8.00 6.57
C VAL A 17 1.39 8.81 6.34
N ASP A 18 2.52 8.27 6.77
CA ASP A 18 3.80 8.96 6.63
C ASP A 18 4.80 8.16 5.81
N SER A 19 4.42 6.96 5.40
CA SER A 19 5.33 6.10 4.67
C SER A 19 4.65 5.52 3.45
N PHE A 20 5.42 5.32 2.42
CA PHE A 20 4.94 4.75 1.17
C PHE A 20 5.97 3.72 0.73
N ASP A 21 5.54 2.48 0.58
CA ASP A 21 6.46 1.42 0.14
C ASP A 21 6.52 1.31 -1.38
N GLY A 22 5.37 1.23 -2.00
CA GLY A 22 5.33 1.10 -3.44
C GLY A 22 3.97 0.69 -3.95
N ALA A 23 3.89 0.46 -5.24
CA ALA A 23 2.67 0.03 -5.88
C ALA A 23 2.86 -1.35 -6.48
N TYR A 24 1.82 -2.17 -6.40
CA TYR A 24 1.87 -3.56 -6.83
C TYR A 24 0.72 -3.88 -7.78
N PRO A 25 0.93 -4.79 -8.71
CA PRO A 25 -0.08 -5.08 -9.73
C PRO A 25 -1.24 -5.94 -9.23
N THR A 26 -1.07 -6.64 -8.12
CA THR A 26 -2.10 -7.51 -7.60
C THR A 26 -2.27 -7.34 -6.11
N MET A 27 -3.47 -7.67 -5.62
CA MET A 27 -3.75 -7.63 -4.19
C MET A 27 -2.85 -8.59 -3.41
N SER A 28 -2.62 -9.75 -4.00
CA SER A 28 -1.78 -10.78 -3.36
C SER A 28 -0.38 -10.26 -3.09
N ARG A 29 0.19 -9.57 -4.06
CA ARG A 29 1.52 -9.02 -3.91
C ARG A 29 1.57 -7.91 -2.88
N ALA A 30 0.58 -7.04 -2.89
CA ALA A 30 0.50 -5.95 -1.93
C ALA A 30 0.33 -6.49 -0.51
N ASP A 31 -0.54 -7.48 -0.36
CA ASP A 31 -0.80 -8.08 0.94
C ASP A 31 0.45 -8.77 1.50
N GLU A 32 1.15 -9.49 0.65
CA GLU A 32 2.38 -10.16 1.00
C GLU A 32 3.44 -9.16 1.47
N ARG A 33 3.53 -8.04 0.76
CA ARG A 33 4.48 -7.00 1.13
C ARG A 33 4.13 -6.36 2.47
N CYS A 34 2.84 -6.15 2.72
CA CYS A 34 2.39 -5.62 4.01
C CYS A 34 2.83 -6.54 5.15
N GLY A 35 2.69 -7.84 4.96
CA GLY A 35 3.14 -8.81 5.97
C GLY A 35 4.63 -8.72 6.24
N GLU A 36 5.42 -8.56 5.21
CA GLU A 36 6.87 -8.41 5.35
C GLU A 36 7.23 -7.14 6.12
N LEU A 37 6.56 -6.05 5.78
CA LEU A 37 6.83 -4.77 6.43
C LEU A 37 6.41 -4.79 7.89
N GLU A 38 5.31 -5.43 8.20
CA GLU A 38 4.86 -5.55 9.59
C GLU A 38 5.85 -6.35 10.43
N ALA A 39 6.50 -7.31 9.82
CA ALA A 39 7.50 -8.10 10.52
C ALA A 39 8.75 -7.30 10.82
N GLU A 40 9.05 -6.30 10.01
CA GLU A 40 10.25 -5.49 10.16
C GLU A 40 10.03 -4.21 10.95
N ASP A 41 8.81 -3.70 10.95
CA ASP A 41 8.52 -2.40 11.52
C ASP A 41 7.25 -2.43 12.35
N ASP A 42 7.40 -2.37 13.67
CA ASP A 42 6.28 -2.40 14.61
C ASP A 42 5.64 -1.04 14.83
N ASN A 43 6.26 0.00 14.35
CA ASN A 43 5.80 1.37 14.60
C ASN A 43 4.73 1.84 13.65
N HIS A 44 4.52 1.08 12.59
CA HIS A 44 3.56 1.43 11.55
C HIS A 44 2.54 0.34 11.38
N ILE A 45 1.36 0.75 10.93
CA ILE A 45 0.33 -0.17 10.47
C ILE A 45 0.44 -0.13 8.97
N TRP A 46 0.78 -1.26 8.36
CA TRP A 46 0.95 -1.35 6.92
C TRP A 46 -0.31 -1.92 6.28
N TYR A 47 -0.77 -1.27 5.23
CA TYR A 47 -1.94 -1.75 4.50
C TYR A 47 -1.85 -1.30 3.05
N TRP A 48 -2.71 -1.86 2.21
CA TRP A 48 -2.74 -1.48 0.82
C TRP A 48 -4.08 -0.85 0.48
N ARG A 49 -4.05 -0.01 -0.54
CA ARG A 49 -5.26 0.64 -1.04
C ARG A 49 -5.32 0.42 -2.53
N GLU A 50 -6.52 0.13 -3.03
CA GLU A 50 -6.74 -0.01 -4.46
C GLU A 50 -6.86 1.38 -5.09
N VAL A 51 -6.10 1.58 -6.14
CA VAL A 51 -6.15 2.83 -6.90
C VAL A 51 -6.50 2.48 -8.33
N VAL A 52 -7.51 3.11 -8.86
CA VAL A 52 -7.92 2.91 -10.24
C VAL A 52 -7.33 4.03 -11.08
N LEU A 53 -6.55 3.64 -12.07
CA LEU A 53 -5.96 4.59 -13.01
C LEU A 53 -6.80 4.60 -14.26
N GLU A 54 -7.29 5.77 -14.60
CA GLU A 54 -8.01 5.93 -15.85
C GLU A 54 -7.02 6.22 -16.94
N GLU A 55 -6.94 5.30 -17.88
CA GLU A 55 -6.12 5.55 -19.03
C GLU A 55 -6.97 6.34 -19.99
N GLU A 56 -6.50 7.50 -20.34
CA GLU A 56 -7.16 8.28 -21.36
C GLU A 56 -6.95 7.56 -22.67
N GLY A 57 -7.98 6.95 -23.14
CA GLY A 57 -7.88 6.12 -24.32
C GLY A 57 -7.94 6.88 -25.61
N ASP A 58 -7.28 7.94 -25.72
CA ASP A 58 -7.35 8.65 -26.98
C ASP A 58 -6.12 8.50 -27.81
#